data_ddb8a74890812f81dcd547249197be51
#
_entry.id   ddb8a74890812f81dcd547249197be51
#
_cell.length_a   1.000
_cell.length_b   1.000
_cell.length_c   1.000
_cell.angle_alpha   90.00
_cell.angle_beta   90.00
_cell.angle_gamma   90.00
#
_symmetry.space_group_name_H-M   'P 1'
#
loop_
_entity.id
_entity.type
_entity.pdbx_description
1 polymer ?
#
loop_
_entity_poly.entity_id
_entity_poly.type
_entity_poly.pdbx_seq_one_letter_code
_entity_poly.pdbx_strand_id
1 'polypeptide(L)'
;MRWFYDITRPEQSLAVKLVNVNWMLVVLVTSIACVGFAMLYSAANGSWQPWAERQLLRYAVAALLMLAVAVVDIRLWLRAAYTFYALTFLLLIAVQVRGAIGMGAQRWIDLGLIQLQPSEFMKIALIMALARYFNSLTPEEVGQPTKLIVPALLVLVPALLVLKQPDLGTAMMLALGGAAMFFLAGVRWWKFALVLSGAAAAGPIAWRFLRDYQKNRIYTFLDPESDPLGAGYHSLQSKIAIGSGGTFGKGFLEGTQSHLNFLPERQTDFIFTMLAEEFGLAGGLGLLALYSLVFVYGYAIAFRSRSHFGKLLAFGITTNIFLYVFINTAMVIGLIPVVGVPLPLISYGGTSMLTVMFGFGLLMSVYVHRDTRIGRHGDVEH
;
A
#
# COMPACT_ATOMS: atom_id res chain seq x y z
N MET A 1 15.08 37.94 17.31
CA MET A 1 15.88 38.34 16.11
C MET A 1 16.60 37.12 15.48
N ARG A 2 15.97 35.93 15.44
CA ARG A 2 16.52 34.68 14.87
C ARG A 2 15.79 34.18 13.60
N TRP A 3 14.90 34.99 13.03
CA TRP A 3 14.04 34.61 11.90
C TRP A 3 14.64 34.91 10.50
N PHE A 4 15.77 35.60 10.42
CA PHE A 4 16.33 36.11 9.15
C PHE A 4 17.57 35.39 8.62
N TYR A 5 18.10 34.36 9.29
CA TYR A 5 19.35 33.69 8.86
C TYR A 5 19.16 32.37 8.11
N ASP A 6 17.92 31.98 7.83
CA ASP A 6 17.62 30.69 7.16
C ASP A 6 17.48 30.78 5.61
N ILE A 7 17.95 31.88 5.00
CA ILE A 7 17.72 32.21 3.57
C ILE A 7 18.95 31.88 2.67
N THR A 8 19.98 31.22 3.16
CA THR A 8 21.26 31.14 2.44
C THR A 8 21.62 29.80 1.79
N ARG A 9 20.68 28.89 1.58
CA ARG A 9 20.83 27.91 0.48
C ARG A 9 19.86 28.31 -0.61
N PRO A 10 20.34 28.59 -1.87
CA PRO A 10 19.44 28.89 -2.96
C PRO A 10 18.48 27.70 -3.08
N GLU A 11 17.19 27.96 -2.93
CA GLU A 11 16.18 26.93 -3.22
C GLU A 11 16.48 26.41 -4.61
N GLN A 12 16.71 25.10 -4.70
CA GLN A 12 16.96 24.47 -6.00
C GLN A 12 15.79 24.85 -6.92
N SER A 13 16.09 25.41 -8.08
CA SER A 13 15.04 25.73 -9.05
C SER A 13 14.22 24.48 -9.38
N LEU A 14 12.95 24.66 -9.74
CA LEU A 14 12.07 23.53 -10.11
C LEU A 14 12.69 22.64 -11.19
N ALA A 15 13.39 23.25 -12.17
CA ALA A 15 14.09 22.53 -13.22
C ALA A 15 15.17 21.60 -12.65
N VAL A 16 15.99 22.08 -11.70
CA VAL A 16 17.03 21.26 -11.05
C VAL A 16 16.41 20.12 -10.24
N LYS A 17 15.31 20.37 -9.51
CA LYS A 17 14.61 19.32 -8.77
C LYS A 17 14.05 18.24 -9.70
N LEU A 18 13.46 18.61 -10.84
CA LEU A 18 12.96 17.68 -11.84
C LEU A 18 14.06 16.83 -12.48
N VAL A 19 15.21 17.42 -12.78
CA VAL A 19 16.37 16.66 -13.30
C VAL A 19 16.89 15.68 -12.25
N ASN A 20 16.83 16.03 -10.96
CA ASN A 20 17.26 15.19 -9.84
C ASN A 20 16.26 14.10 -9.43
N VAL A 21 15.08 14.01 -10.06
CA VAL A 21 14.14 12.89 -9.84
C VAL A 21 14.81 11.57 -10.24
N ASN A 22 14.50 10.50 -9.51
CA ASN A 22 14.98 9.16 -9.90
C ASN A 22 14.17 8.63 -11.09
N TRP A 23 14.59 9.00 -12.31
CA TRP A 23 13.91 8.61 -13.54
C TRP A 23 13.88 7.09 -13.77
N MET A 24 14.88 6.35 -13.25
CA MET A 24 14.85 4.88 -13.33
C MET A 24 13.70 4.30 -12.55
N LEU A 25 13.37 4.86 -11.37
CA LEU A 25 12.18 4.46 -10.60
C LEU A 25 10.90 4.83 -11.35
N VAL A 26 10.85 5.99 -12.03
CA VAL A 26 9.71 6.37 -12.89
C VAL A 26 9.49 5.33 -14.00
N VAL A 27 10.58 4.93 -14.69
CA VAL A 27 10.53 3.90 -15.75
C VAL A 27 10.01 2.58 -15.19
N LEU A 28 10.51 2.12 -14.03
CA LEU A 28 10.05 0.87 -13.41
C LEU A 28 8.57 0.91 -13.04
N VAL A 29 8.11 2.00 -12.42
CA VAL A 29 6.71 2.21 -12.04
C VAL A 29 5.82 2.22 -13.30
N THR A 30 6.26 2.91 -14.36
CA THR A 30 5.55 2.96 -15.65
C THR A 30 5.51 1.57 -16.32
N SER A 31 6.61 0.81 -16.28
CA SER A 31 6.67 -0.54 -16.84
C SER A 31 5.66 -1.48 -16.16
N ILE A 32 5.55 -1.42 -14.82
CA ILE A 32 4.55 -2.19 -14.07
C ILE A 32 3.14 -1.75 -14.46
N ALA A 33 2.89 -0.44 -14.56
CA ALA A 33 1.59 0.08 -14.99
C ALA A 33 1.21 -0.36 -16.42
N CYS A 34 2.18 -0.42 -17.34
CA CYS A 34 1.96 -0.93 -18.70
C CYS A 34 1.54 -2.41 -18.69
N VAL A 35 2.16 -3.25 -17.85
CA VAL A 35 1.69 -4.63 -17.65
C VAL A 35 0.26 -4.62 -17.14
N GLY A 36 -0.09 -3.73 -16.20
CA GLY A 36 -1.46 -3.57 -15.70
C GLY A 36 -2.45 -3.20 -16.81
N PHE A 37 -2.11 -2.28 -17.69
CA PHE A 37 -2.97 -1.91 -18.83
C PHE A 37 -3.19 -3.07 -19.79
N ALA A 38 -2.14 -3.83 -20.10
CA ALA A 38 -2.25 -5.01 -20.93
C ALA A 38 -3.17 -6.08 -20.29
N MET A 39 -3.02 -6.32 -18.98
CA MET A 39 -3.88 -7.27 -18.26
C MET A 39 -5.33 -6.80 -18.16
N LEU A 40 -5.59 -5.50 -17.97
CA LEU A 40 -6.94 -4.95 -17.96
C LEU A 40 -7.60 -4.98 -19.34
N TYR A 41 -6.81 -4.80 -20.40
CA TYR A 41 -7.26 -4.99 -21.78
C TYR A 41 -7.65 -6.44 -22.03
N SER A 42 -6.83 -7.39 -21.59
CA SER A 42 -7.13 -8.81 -21.67
C SER A 42 -8.36 -9.17 -20.82
N ALA A 43 -8.48 -8.66 -19.59
CA ALA A 43 -9.65 -8.89 -18.73
C ALA A 43 -10.96 -8.42 -19.37
N ALA A 44 -10.90 -7.43 -20.26
CA ALA A 44 -12.03 -6.94 -21.05
C ALA A 44 -12.21 -7.67 -22.39
N ASN A 45 -11.65 -8.87 -22.55
CA ASN A 45 -11.72 -9.67 -23.76
C ASN A 45 -11.21 -8.93 -25.02
N GLY A 46 -10.08 -8.23 -24.90
CA GLY A 46 -9.49 -7.48 -26.00
C GLY A 46 -10.14 -6.10 -26.25
N SER A 47 -10.81 -5.53 -25.25
CA SER A 47 -11.39 -4.20 -25.31
C SER A 47 -10.67 -3.23 -24.38
N TRP A 48 -10.50 -1.98 -24.83
CA TRP A 48 -10.00 -0.91 -23.96
C TRP A 48 -11.00 -0.50 -22.90
N GLN A 49 -12.30 -0.62 -23.20
CA GLN A 49 -13.37 -0.32 -22.27
C GLN A 49 -13.86 -1.61 -21.58
N PRO A 50 -14.30 -1.51 -20.32
CA PRO A 50 -14.42 -0.30 -19.52
C PRO A 50 -13.20 0.03 -18.64
N TRP A 51 -12.16 -0.83 -18.59
CA TRP A 51 -11.15 -0.78 -17.55
C TRP A 51 -9.82 -0.14 -17.99
N ALA A 52 -9.21 -0.59 -19.07
CA ALA A 52 -7.86 -0.18 -19.48
C ALA A 52 -7.78 1.32 -19.80
N GLU A 53 -8.73 1.87 -20.55
CA GLU A 53 -8.81 3.29 -20.90
C GLU A 53 -8.91 4.19 -19.66
N ARG A 54 -9.82 3.85 -18.74
CA ARG A 54 -10.00 4.61 -17.50
C ARG A 54 -8.79 4.53 -16.60
N GLN A 55 -8.13 3.37 -16.55
CA GLN A 55 -6.92 3.18 -15.73
C GLN A 55 -5.74 3.97 -16.31
N LEU A 56 -5.59 4.03 -17.63
CA LEU A 56 -4.56 4.83 -18.29
C LEU A 56 -4.73 6.32 -17.97
N LEU A 57 -5.95 6.84 -18.05
CA LEU A 57 -6.24 8.23 -17.68
C LEU A 57 -5.92 8.52 -16.20
N ARG A 58 -6.34 7.62 -15.31
CA ARG A 58 -6.03 7.72 -13.87
C ARG A 58 -4.53 7.69 -13.62
N TYR A 59 -3.79 6.82 -14.33
CA TYR A 59 -2.34 6.76 -14.24
C TYR A 59 -1.69 8.08 -14.69
N ALA A 60 -2.11 8.67 -15.80
CA ALA A 60 -1.57 9.94 -16.28
C ALA A 60 -1.74 11.06 -15.24
N VAL A 61 -2.93 11.19 -14.65
CA VAL A 61 -3.19 12.15 -13.56
C VAL A 61 -2.35 11.83 -12.32
N ALA A 62 -2.26 10.56 -11.95
CA ALA A 62 -1.49 10.13 -10.79
C ALA A 62 0.02 10.30 -10.99
N ALA A 63 0.54 10.16 -12.23
CA ALA A 63 1.93 10.42 -12.56
C ALA A 63 2.27 11.92 -12.43
N LEU A 64 1.39 12.80 -12.86
CA LEU A 64 1.54 14.24 -12.63
C LEU A 64 1.54 14.57 -11.14
N LEU A 65 0.63 13.97 -10.36
CA LEU A 65 0.60 14.11 -8.91
C LEU A 65 1.92 13.62 -8.29
N MET A 66 2.43 12.46 -8.69
CA MET A 66 3.70 11.90 -8.24
C MET A 66 4.85 12.88 -8.46
N LEU A 67 4.97 13.46 -9.66
CA LEU A 67 6.02 14.43 -9.98
C LEU A 67 5.85 15.74 -9.19
N ALA A 68 4.61 16.21 -9.04
CA ALA A 68 4.32 17.39 -8.21
C ALA A 68 4.75 17.17 -6.74
N VAL A 69 4.42 16.01 -6.17
CA VAL A 69 4.81 15.62 -4.80
C VAL A 69 6.34 15.49 -4.67
N ALA A 70 7.02 14.97 -5.70
CA ALA A 70 8.47 14.76 -5.70
C ALA A 70 9.28 16.04 -5.58
N VAL A 71 8.81 17.16 -6.14
CA VAL A 71 9.52 18.45 -6.10
C VAL A 71 9.25 19.27 -4.82
N VAL A 72 8.24 18.88 -4.05
CA VAL A 72 7.91 19.53 -2.76
C VAL A 72 8.99 19.21 -1.73
N ASP A 73 9.40 20.23 -0.96
CA ASP A 73 10.42 20.09 0.08
C ASP A 73 10.00 19.10 1.16
N ILE A 74 10.91 18.20 1.51
CA ILE A 74 10.68 17.16 2.53
C ILE A 74 10.30 17.73 3.91
N ARG A 75 10.72 18.95 4.22
CA ARG A 75 10.38 19.64 5.47
C ARG A 75 8.89 19.96 5.53
N LEU A 76 8.29 20.29 4.38
CA LEU A 76 6.85 20.51 4.30
C LEU A 76 6.08 19.21 4.62
N TRP A 77 6.54 18.08 4.09
CA TRP A 77 5.95 16.77 4.38
C TRP A 77 6.08 16.41 5.86
N LEU A 78 7.21 16.71 6.49
CA LEU A 78 7.36 16.53 7.92
C LEU A 78 6.36 17.40 8.71
N ARG A 79 6.21 18.69 8.36
CA ARG A 79 5.26 19.59 9.03
C ARG A 79 3.80 19.16 8.80
N ALA A 80 3.48 18.70 7.61
CA ALA A 80 2.14 18.29 7.21
C ALA A 80 1.74 16.90 7.74
N ALA A 81 2.67 16.09 8.25
CA ALA A 81 2.42 14.68 8.59
C ALA A 81 1.24 14.47 9.54
N TYR A 82 1.17 15.21 10.65
CA TYR A 82 0.06 15.08 11.60
C TYR A 82 -1.24 15.70 11.07
N THR A 83 -1.17 16.78 10.31
CA THR A 83 -2.35 17.40 9.67
C THR A 83 -2.95 16.46 8.63
N PHE A 84 -2.09 15.82 7.83
CA PHE A 84 -2.53 14.83 6.83
C PHE A 84 -3.14 13.59 7.51
N TYR A 85 -2.53 13.12 8.61
CA TYR A 85 -3.10 12.05 9.43
C TYR A 85 -4.47 12.43 10.00
N ALA A 86 -4.60 13.61 10.62
CA ALA A 86 -5.86 14.07 11.19
C ALA A 86 -6.96 14.21 10.13
N LEU A 87 -6.63 14.78 8.97
CA LEU A 87 -7.56 14.91 7.84
C LEU A 87 -8.06 13.55 7.35
N THR A 88 -7.14 12.62 7.09
CA THR A 88 -7.51 11.27 6.63
C THR A 88 -8.29 10.49 7.69
N PHE A 89 -7.96 10.69 8.96
CA PHE A 89 -8.68 10.11 10.08
C PHE A 89 -10.12 10.65 10.20
N LEU A 90 -10.31 11.97 10.05
CA LEU A 90 -11.64 12.57 10.01
C LEU A 90 -12.47 12.08 8.82
N LEU A 91 -11.85 11.93 7.64
CA LEU A 91 -12.51 11.34 6.48
C LEU A 91 -12.90 9.87 6.73
N LEU A 92 -12.07 9.12 7.45
CA LEU A 92 -12.37 7.73 7.83
C LEU A 92 -13.60 7.65 8.77
N ILE A 93 -13.73 8.59 9.71
CA ILE A 93 -14.92 8.72 10.56
C ILE A 93 -16.14 9.15 9.72
N ALA A 94 -15.97 10.13 8.82
CA ALA A 94 -17.05 10.64 7.98
C ALA A 94 -17.66 9.54 7.09
N VAL A 95 -16.85 8.63 6.55
CA VAL A 95 -17.32 7.45 5.81
C VAL A 95 -18.22 6.56 6.67
N GLN A 96 -17.89 6.39 7.95
CA GLN A 96 -18.70 5.55 8.83
C GLN A 96 -20.10 6.14 9.10
N VAL A 97 -20.24 7.47 8.99
CA VAL A 97 -21.50 8.19 9.22
C VAL A 97 -22.30 8.36 7.92
N ARG A 98 -21.65 8.68 6.79
CA ARG A 98 -22.30 9.07 5.52
C ARG A 98 -21.68 8.44 4.26
N GLY A 99 -20.90 7.35 4.39
CA GLY A 99 -20.24 6.72 3.24
C GLY A 99 -21.24 6.03 2.29
N ALA A 100 -20.89 6.00 1.01
CA ALA A 100 -21.60 5.20 0.01
C ALA A 100 -21.36 3.70 0.26
N ILE A 101 -22.42 2.92 0.10
CA ILE A 101 -22.35 1.45 0.21
C ILE A 101 -21.91 0.90 -1.15
N GLY A 102 -20.69 0.36 -1.19
CA GLY A 102 -20.18 -0.36 -2.35
C GLY A 102 -19.82 -1.80 -1.95
N MET A 103 -20.22 -2.79 -2.76
CA MET A 103 -19.95 -4.23 -2.49
C MET A 103 -20.34 -4.68 -1.08
N GLY A 104 -21.46 -4.21 -0.55
CA GLY A 104 -21.97 -4.59 0.77
C GLY A 104 -21.27 -3.93 1.97
N ALA A 105 -20.37 -2.98 1.77
CA ALA A 105 -19.70 -2.27 2.83
C ALA A 105 -19.62 -0.76 2.56
N GLN A 106 -19.71 0.02 3.63
CA GLN A 106 -19.67 1.48 3.59
C GLN A 106 -18.21 1.94 3.72
N ARG A 107 -17.52 2.16 2.58
CA ARG A 107 -16.07 2.42 2.54
C ARG A 107 -15.69 3.60 1.67
N TRP A 108 -16.61 4.13 0.87
CA TRP A 108 -16.34 5.11 -0.18
C TRP A 108 -17.04 6.43 0.09
N ILE A 109 -16.35 7.52 -0.25
CA ILE A 109 -16.95 8.84 -0.39
C ILE A 109 -17.13 9.09 -1.88
N ASP A 110 -18.36 9.26 -2.31
CA ASP A 110 -18.65 9.64 -3.69
C ASP A 110 -18.58 11.17 -3.83
N LEU A 111 -17.60 11.63 -4.62
CA LEU A 111 -17.40 13.03 -4.94
C LEU A 111 -17.97 13.37 -6.34
N GLY A 112 -18.79 12.48 -6.91
CA GLY A 112 -19.40 12.61 -8.24
C GLY A 112 -18.46 12.12 -9.35
N LEU A 113 -17.30 12.71 -9.52
CA LEU A 113 -16.31 12.32 -10.55
C LEU A 113 -15.37 11.21 -10.09
N ILE A 114 -15.12 11.13 -8.81
CA ILE A 114 -14.15 10.19 -8.21
C ILE A 114 -14.75 9.61 -6.93
N GLN A 115 -14.68 8.30 -6.80
CA GLN A 115 -14.94 7.61 -5.53
C GLN A 115 -13.64 7.53 -4.74
N LEU A 116 -13.62 8.14 -3.56
CA LEU A 116 -12.45 8.19 -2.70
C LEU A 116 -12.61 7.21 -1.55
N GLN A 117 -11.60 6.38 -1.34
CA GLN A 117 -11.50 5.48 -0.18
C GLN A 117 -10.51 6.06 0.84
N PRO A 118 -10.96 6.66 1.94
CA PRO A 118 -10.06 7.32 2.90
C PRO A 118 -9.06 6.37 3.56
N SER A 119 -9.41 5.11 3.73
CA SER A 119 -8.53 4.11 4.31
C SER A 119 -7.27 3.85 3.47
N GLU A 120 -7.31 4.09 2.15
CA GLU A 120 -6.15 4.02 1.29
C GLU A 120 -5.13 5.12 1.65
N PHE A 121 -5.58 6.36 1.78
CA PHE A 121 -4.73 7.49 2.19
C PHE A 121 -4.26 7.34 3.63
N MET A 122 -5.07 6.72 4.50
CA MET A 122 -4.72 6.51 5.90
C MET A 122 -3.45 5.69 6.08
N LYS A 123 -3.14 4.74 5.19
CA LYS A 123 -1.91 3.95 5.23
C LYS A 123 -0.66 4.82 5.05
N ILE A 124 -0.68 5.74 4.08
CA ILE A 124 0.43 6.68 3.86
C ILE A 124 0.50 7.72 4.98
N ALA A 125 -0.64 8.25 5.40
CA ALA A 125 -0.72 9.22 6.49
C ALA A 125 -0.19 8.65 7.81
N LEU A 126 -0.47 7.39 8.10
CA LEU A 126 0.07 6.68 9.26
C LEU A 126 1.60 6.57 9.19
N ILE A 127 2.16 6.18 8.03
CA ILE A 127 3.61 6.09 7.83
C ILE A 127 4.25 7.47 8.06
N MET A 128 3.67 8.55 7.50
CA MET A 128 4.17 9.91 7.69
C MET A 128 4.13 10.34 9.16
N ALA A 129 3.03 10.08 9.84
CA ALA A 129 2.86 10.42 11.26
C ALA A 129 3.84 9.66 12.15
N LEU A 130 4.02 8.35 11.93
CA LEU A 130 4.96 7.52 12.65
C LEU A 130 6.41 7.92 12.35
N ALA A 131 6.76 8.19 11.10
CA ALA A 131 8.09 8.68 10.73
C ALA A 131 8.42 10.00 11.44
N ARG A 132 7.47 10.94 11.53
CA ARG A 132 7.63 12.18 12.26
C ARG A 132 7.77 11.93 13.77
N TYR A 133 6.94 11.06 14.33
CA TYR A 133 6.98 10.73 15.75
C TYR A 133 8.34 10.13 16.14
N PHE A 134 8.78 9.11 15.45
CA PHE A 134 10.05 8.47 15.75
C PHE A 134 11.28 9.35 15.42
N ASN A 135 11.14 10.29 14.47
CA ASN A 135 12.19 11.30 14.23
C ASN A 135 12.44 12.20 15.44
N SER A 136 11.43 12.47 16.28
CA SER A 136 11.57 13.31 17.45
C SER A 136 12.19 12.60 18.66
N LEU A 137 12.27 11.27 18.66
CA LEU A 137 12.79 10.47 19.78
C LEU A 137 14.29 10.21 19.65
N THR A 138 14.95 10.04 20.79
CA THR A 138 16.31 9.50 20.85
C THR A 138 16.29 7.96 20.75
N PRO A 139 17.39 7.30 20.36
CA PRO A 139 17.48 5.85 20.34
C PRO A 139 17.15 5.20 21.69
N GLU A 140 17.49 5.86 22.81
CA GLU A 140 17.20 5.41 24.17
C GLU A 140 15.70 5.50 24.50
N GLU A 141 15.02 6.56 24.01
CA GLU A 141 13.59 6.78 24.21
C GLU A 141 12.74 5.79 23.42
N VAL A 142 13.15 5.40 22.22
CA VAL A 142 12.45 4.38 21.42
C VAL A 142 12.38 3.04 22.17
N GLY A 143 13.33 2.78 23.09
CA GLY A 143 13.30 1.63 23.99
C GLY A 143 12.25 1.68 25.09
N GLN A 144 11.69 2.84 25.44
CA GLN A 144 10.79 3.02 26.60
C GLN A 144 9.34 2.65 26.26
N PRO A 145 8.67 1.79 27.07
CA PRO A 145 7.28 1.40 26.80
C PRO A 145 6.30 2.57 26.77
N THR A 146 6.51 3.57 27.63
CA THR A 146 5.64 4.76 27.71
C THR A 146 5.64 5.57 26.42
N LYS A 147 6.78 5.65 25.73
CA LYS A 147 6.91 6.35 24.45
C LYS A 147 6.30 5.57 23.27
N LEU A 148 6.01 4.29 23.45
CA LEU A 148 5.37 3.45 22.43
C LEU A 148 3.84 3.51 22.48
N ILE A 149 3.24 4.05 23.55
CA ILE A 149 1.78 4.14 23.69
C ILE A 149 1.17 5.03 22.61
N VAL A 150 1.70 6.22 22.41
CA VAL A 150 1.17 7.16 21.39
C VAL A 150 1.22 6.59 19.98
N PRO A 151 2.37 6.10 19.47
CA PRO A 151 2.40 5.51 18.13
C PRO A 151 1.58 4.22 18.03
N ALA A 152 1.42 3.44 19.11
CA ALA A 152 0.52 2.29 19.12
C ALA A 152 -0.95 2.73 18.95
N LEU A 153 -1.38 3.80 19.62
CA LEU A 153 -2.72 4.36 19.44
C LEU A 153 -2.93 4.91 18.02
N LEU A 154 -1.90 5.57 17.43
CA LEU A 154 -1.96 6.02 16.03
C LEU A 154 -2.19 4.87 15.05
N VAL A 155 -1.71 3.66 15.35
CA VAL A 155 -1.96 2.46 14.53
C VAL A 155 -3.30 1.82 14.86
N LEU A 156 -3.56 1.56 16.15
CA LEU A 156 -4.69 0.74 16.57
C LEU A 156 -6.03 1.43 16.34
N VAL A 157 -6.13 2.74 16.59
CA VAL A 157 -7.42 3.44 16.46
C VAL A 157 -7.95 3.41 15.03
N PRO A 158 -7.20 3.81 13.99
CA PRO A 158 -7.68 3.70 12.61
C PRO A 158 -7.87 2.24 12.16
N ALA A 159 -7.01 1.30 12.58
CA ALA A 159 -7.18 -0.11 12.26
C ALA A 159 -8.52 -0.68 12.80
N LEU A 160 -8.87 -0.35 14.04
CA LEU A 160 -10.15 -0.75 14.64
C LEU A 160 -11.35 -0.09 13.95
N LEU A 161 -11.23 1.18 13.51
CA LEU A 161 -12.28 1.83 12.74
C LEU A 161 -12.50 1.14 11.38
N VAL A 162 -11.41 0.78 10.70
CA VAL A 162 -11.48 0.05 9.42
C VAL A 162 -12.05 -1.36 9.60
N LEU A 163 -11.73 -2.04 10.71
CA LEU A 163 -12.36 -3.34 11.04
C LEU A 163 -13.87 -3.22 11.22
N LYS A 164 -14.37 -2.09 11.74
CA LYS A 164 -15.81 -1.82 11.83
C LYS A 164 -16.47 -1.61 10.46
N GLN A 165 -15.70 -1.20 9.44
CA GLN A 165 -16.14 -1.04 8.04
C GLN A 165 -16.08 -2.35 7.22
N PRO A 166 -16.15 -3.51 7.83
CA PRO A 166 -15.77 -4.87 7.44
C PRO A 166 -14.62 -4.97 6.40
N ASP A 167 -13.57 -4.17 6.55
CA ASP A 167 -12.39 -4.18 5.68
C ASP A 167 -11.16 -4.78 6.40
N LEU A 168 -11.11 -6.12 6.40
CA LEU A 168 -10.03 -6.86 7.06
C LEU A 168 -8.67 -6.62 6.38
N GLY A 169 -8.65 -6.56 5.05
CA GLY A 169 -7.42 -6.37 4.28
C GLY A 169 -6.73 -5.06 4.62
N THR A 170 -7.46 -3.96 4.58
CA THR A 170 -6.91 -2.63 4.91
C THR A 170 -6.54 -2.51 6.39
N ALA A 171 -7.34 -3.09 7.31
CA ALA A 171 -6.99 -3.11 8.73
C ALA A 171 -5.69 -3.88 9.01
N MET A 172 -5.50 -5.01 8.34
CA MET A 172 -4.27 -5.79 8.40
C MET A 172 -3.08 -5.00 7.83
N MET A 173 -3.26 -4.30 6.71
CA MET A 173 -2.24 -3.43 6.12
C MET A 173 -1.82 -2.30 7.07
N LEU A 174 -2.76 -1.64 7.76
CA LEU A 174 -2.46 -0.62 8.76
C LEU A 174 -1.68 -1.20 9.94
N ALA A 175 -2.08 -2.35 10.45
CA ALA A 175 -1.41 -3.02 11.56
C ALA A 175 0.02 -3.47 11.19
N LEU A 176 0.19 -4.14 10.05
CA LEU A 176 1.49 -4.62 9.57
C LEU A 176 2.41 -3.45 9.18
N GLY A 177 1.88 -2.43 8.49
CA GLY A 177 2.62 -1.21 8.16
C GLY A 177 3.07 -0.47 9.42
N GLY A 178 2.20 -0.35 10.42
CA GLY A 178 2.53 0.18 11.73
C GLY A 178 3.64 -0.64 12.42
N ALA A 179 3.47 -1.96 12.52
CA ALA A 179 4.47 -2.84 13.11
C ALA A 179 5.84 -2.72 12.41
N ALA A 180 5.85 -2.66 11.07
CA ALA A 180 7.06 -2.41 10.31
C ALA A 180 7.72 -1.09 10.69
N MET A 181 6.95 0.00 10.86
CA MET A 181 7.48 1.30 11.30
C MET A 181 8.11 1.24 12.71
N PHE A 182 7.50 0.50 13.64
CA PHE A 182 8.10 0.27 14.97
C PHE A 182 9.44 -0.48 14.85
N PHE A 183 9.49 -1.51 14.01
CA PHE A 183 10.71 -2.27 13.76
C PHE A 183 11.81 -1.40 13.15
N LEU A 184 11.48 -0.63 12.12
CA LEU A 184 12.39 0.28 11.43
C LEU A 184 12.89 1.42 12.31
N ALA A 185 12.08 1.85 13.28
CA ALA A 185 12.48 2.84 14.29
C ALA A 185 13.47 2.28 15.34
N GLY A 186 13.67 0.96 15.39
CA GLY A 186 14.60 0.32 16.30
C GLY A 186 13.98 -0.23 17.59
N VAL A 187 12.67 -0.45 17.61
CA VAL A 187 12.00 -1.12 18.73
C VAL A 187 12.50 -2.56 18.83
N ARG A 188 12.90 -2.99 20.02
CA ARG A 188 13.51 -4.30 20.29
C ARG A 188 12.56 -5.45 19.90
N TRP A 189 13.06 -6.43 19.18
CA TRP A 189 12.32 -7.57 18.62
C TRP A 189 11.50 -8.39 19.65
N TRP A 190 11.99 -8.53 20.88
CA TRP A 190 11.29 -9.27 21.93
C TRP A 190 9.92 -8.64 22.31
N LYS A 191 9.74 -7.32 22.10
CA LYS A 191 8.44 -6.66 22.30
C LYS A 191 7.41 -7.13 21.28
N PHE A 192 7.83 -7.34 20.04
CA PHE A 192 6.97 -7.96 19.02
C PHE A 192 6.61 -9.40 19.41
N ALA A 193 7.58 -10.18 19.89
CA ALA A 193 7.33 -11.52 20.38
C ALA A 193 6.32 -11.52 21.54
N LEU A 194 6.44 -10.57 22.48
CA LEU A 194 5.49 -10.40 23.57
C LEU A 194 4.07 -10.06 23.07
N VAL A 195 3.94 -9.12 22.13
CA VAL A 195 2.66 -8.73 21.53
C VAL A 195 2.04 -9.91 20.77
N LEU A 196 2.84 -10.63 19.97
CA LEU A 196 2.38 -11.80 19.22
C LEU A 196 1.95 -12.94 20.14
N SER A 197 2.72 -13.21 21.20
CA SER A 197 2.36 -14.23 22.21
C SER A 197 1.07 -13.86 22.95
N GLY A 198 0.92 -12.57 23.31
CA GLY A 198 -0.31 -12.04 23.90
C GLY A 198 -1.52 -12.15 22.95
N ALA A 199 -1.34 -11.83 21.68
CA ALA A 199 -2.37 -11.97 20.65
C ALA A 199 -2.76 -13.45 20.43
N ALA A 200 -1.78 -14.36 20.40
CA ALA A 200 -2.02 -15.79 20.29
C ALA A 200 -2.80 -16.33 21.51
N ALA A 201 -2.40 -15.93 22.72
CA ALA A 201 -3.11 -16.31 23.94
C ALA A 201 -4.53 -15.74 24.01
N ALA A 202 -4.76 -14.53 23.47
CA ALA A 202 -6.08 -13.91 23.36
C ALA A 202 -6.92 -14.50 22.22
N GLY A 203 -6.32 -15.25 21.30
CA GLY A 203 -6.95 -15.82 20.10
C GLY A 203 -8.25 -16.58 20.38
N PRO A 204 -8.30 -17.55 21.32
CA PRO A 204 -9.52 -18.29 21.66
C PRO A 204 -10.65 -17.40 22.20
N ILE A 205 -10.29 -16.33 22.92
CA ILE A 205 -11.25 -15.34 23.42
C ILE A 205 -11.72 -14.46 22.26
N ALA A 206 -10.80 -13.95 21.45
CA ALA A 206 -11.11 -13.12 20.28
C ALA A 206 -12.00 -13.85 19.28
N TRP A 207 -11.83 -15.17 19.10
CA TRP A 207 -12.68 -16.01 18.27
C TRP A 207 -14.17 -15.89 18.57
N ARG A 208 -14.53 -15.74 19.86
CA ARG A 208 -15.95 -15.59 20.29
C ARG A 208 -16.57 -14.27 19.81
N PHE A 209 -15.74 -13.23 19.61
CA PHE A 209 -16.17 -11.90 19.19
C PHE A 209 -16.08 -11.68 17.68
N LEU A 210 -15.50 -12.62 16.93
CA LEU A 210 -15.47 -12.55 15.47
C LEU A 210 -16.89 -12.67 14.89
N ARG A 211 -17.19 -11.85 13.89
CA ARG A 211 -18.41 -11.94 13.11
C ARG A 211 -18.39 -13.18 12.21
N ASP A 212 -19.56 -13.70 11.84
CA ASP A 212 -19.66 -14.94 11.06
C ASP A 212 -18.91 -14.86 9.73
N TYR A 213 -18.95 -13.73 9.02
CA TYR A 213 -18.19 -13.56 7.79
C TYR A 213 -16.66 -13.65 7.98
N GLN A 214 -16.12 -13.28 9.16
CA GLN A 214 -14.70 -13.40 9.48
C GLN A 214 -14.32 -14.85 9.78
N LYS A 215 -15.17 -15.54 10.54
CA LYS A 215 -15.02 -16.98 10.81
C LYS A 215 -15.10 -17.78 9.51
N ASN A 216 -16.09 -17.47 8.67
CA ASN A 216 -16.26 -18.15 7.38
C ASN A 216 -15.03 -18.00 6.49
N ARG A 217 -14.37 -16.83 6.45
CA ARG A 217 -13.11 -16.69 5.71
C ARG A 217 -11.99 -17.61 6.20
N ILE A 218 -11.92 -17.86 7.51
CA ILE A 218 -10.92 -18.77 8.08
C ILE A 218 -11.30 -20.21 7.77
N TYR A 219 -12.58 -20.60 7.93
CA TYR A 219 -13.04 -21.94 7.57
C TYR A 219 -12.85 -22.24 6.09
N THR A 220 -13.26 -21.33 5.23
CA THR A 220 -13.09 -21.44 3.77
C THR A 220 -11.61 -21.51 3.36
N PHE A 221 -10.72 -20.85 4.10
CA PHE A 221 -9.28 -20.96 3.85
C PHE A 221 -8.73 -22.34 4.21
N LEU A 222 -9.19 -22.93 5.32
CA LEU A 222 -8.77 -24.25 5.77
C LEU A 222 -9.38 -25.37 4.93
N ASP A 223 -10.62 -25.19 4.52
CA ASP A 223 -11.38 -26.12 3.70
C ASP A 223 -12.16 -25.36 2.61
N PRO A 224 -11.51 -25.05 1.46
CA PRO A 224 -12.15 -24.32 0.36
C PRO A 224 -13.34 -25.06 -0.27
N GLU A 225 -13.39 -26.38 -0.14
CA GLU A 225 -14.47 -27.20 -0.70
C GLU A 225 -15.78 -27.10 0.11
N SER A 226 -15.71 -26.63 1.34
CA SER A 226 -16.88 -26.41 2.18
C SER A 226 -17.76 -25.23 1.73
N ASP A 227 -17.25 -24.31 0.91
CA ASP A 227 -17.97 -23.16 0.35
C ASP A 227 -17.79 -23.08 -1.17
N PRO A 228 -18.41 -24.01 -1.92
CA PRO A 228 -18.18 -24.13 -3.37
C PRO A 228 -18.86 -23.04 -4.22
N LEU A 229 -19.63 -22.12 -3.62
CA LEU A 229 -20.33 -21.03 -4.31
C LEU A 229 -19.91 -19.64 -3.83
N GLY A 230 -19.07 -19.55 -2.77
CA GLY A 230 -18.63 -18.30 -2.17
C GLY A 230 -17.13 -18.07 -2.27
N ALA A 231 -16.51 -17.64 -1.15
CA ALA A 231 -15.09 -17.31 -1.12
C ALA A 231 -14.16 -18.52 -1.41
N GLY A 232 -14.61 -19.76 -1.14
CA GLY A 232 -13.89 -20.99 -1.48
C GLY A 232 -13.76 -21.20 -2.98
N TYR A 233 -14.83 -20.92 -3.72
CA TYR A 233 -14.83 -20.97 -5.18
C TYR A 233 -13.75 -20.08 -5.78
N HIS A 234 -13.65 -18.83 -5.32
CA HIS A 234 -12.66 -17.87 -5.85
C HIS A 234 -11.23 -18.34 -5.61
N SER A 235 -10.93 -18.84 -4.40
CA SER A 235 -9.62 -19.38 -4.06
C SER A 235 -9.27 -20.63 -4.87
N LEU A 236 -10.22 -21.53 -5.07
CA LEU A 236 -10.03 -22.75 -5.84
C LEU A 236 -9.81 -22.44 -7.32
N GLN A 237 -10.66 -21.59 -7.92
CA GLN A 237 -10.53 -21.17 -9.32
C GLN A 237 -9.21 -20.42 -9.58
N SER A 238 -8.77 -19.61 -8.62
CA SER A 238 -7.47 -18.95 -8.69
C SER A 238 -6.32 -19.96 -8.76
N LYS A 239 -6.32 -20.96 -7.90
CA LYS A 239 -5.30 -22.05 -7.91
C LYS A 239 -5.33 -22.85 -9.20
N ILE A 240 -6.52 -23.17 -9.71
CA ILE A 240 -6.69 -23.88 -10.99
C ILE A 240 -6.16 -23.04 -12.15
N ALA A 241 -6.48 -21.75 -12.20
CA ALA A 241 -6.03 -20.84 -13.25
C ALA A 241 -4.49 -20.72 -13.25
N ILE A 242 -3.88 -20.45 -12.08
CA ILE A 242 -2.41 -20.38 -11.94
C ILE A 242 -1.76 -21.70 -12.37
N GLY A 243 -2.28 -22.84 -11.89
CA GLY A 243 -1.76 -24.17 -12.23
C GLY A 243 -1.89 -24.50 -13.71
N SER A 244 -2.97 -24.05 -14.35
CA SER A 244 -3.22 -24.28 -15.78
C SER A 244 -2.31 -23.47 -16.71
N GLY A 245 -1.72 -22.37 -16.20
CA GLY A 245 -0.79 -21.53 -16.96
C GLY A 245 0.57 -22.20 -17.22
N GLY A 246 0.97 -23.21 -16.43
CA GLY A 246 2.26 -23.87 -16.60
C GLY A 246 3.46 -22.91 -16.56
N THR A 247 4.50 -23.21 -17.37
CA THR A 247 5.74 -22.40 -17.34
C THR A 247 5.61 -21.11 -18.14
N PHE A 248 4.99 -21.13 -19.34
CA PHE A 248 4.94 -19.99 -20.27
C PHE A 248 3.55 -19.43 -20.52
N GLY A 249 2.54 -19.98 -19.86
CA GLY A 249 1.15 -19.55 -20.00
C GLY A 249 0.43 -20.17 -21.19
N LYS A 250 -0.86 -19.84 -21.29
CA LYS A 250 -1.73 -20.25 -22.41
C LYS A 250 -1.61 -19.33 -23.62
N GLY A 251 -1.08 -18.12 -23.44
CA GLY A 251 -1.04 -17.05 -24.42
C GLY A 251 -1.87 -15.84 -23.98
N PHE A 252 -1.47 -14.67 -24.46
CA PHE A 252 -2.19 -13.41 -24.20
C PHE A 252 -3.59 -13.47 -24.82
N LEU A 253 -4.63 -13.13 -24.06
CA LEU A 253 -6.05 -13.26 -24.42
C LEU A 253 -6.59 -14.71 -24.51
N GLU A 254 -5.79 -15.71 -24.10
CA GLU A 254 -6.19 -17.13 -24.21
C GLU A 254 -6.45 -17.79 -22.83
N GLY A 255 -6.54 -17.00 -21.77
CA GLY A 255 -6.86 -17.46 -20.42
C GLY A 255 -8.29 -17.98 -20.31
N THR A 256 -8.50 -19.28 -20.19
CA THR A 256 -9.85 -19.89 -20.18
C THR A 256 -10.61 -19.60 -18.89
N GLN A 257 -9.96 -19.67 -17.72
CA GLN A 257 -10.62 -19.42 -16.44
C GLN A 257 -11.02 -17.94 -16.29
N SER A 258 -10.16 -17.04 -16.77
CA SER A 258 -10.38 -15.61 -16.72
C SER A 258 -11.47 -15.16 -17.70
N HIS A 259 -11.45 -15.65 -18.95
CA HIS A 259 -12.38 -15.21 -20.00
C HIS A 259 -13.77 -15.84 -19.89
N LEU A 260 -13.90 -17.05 -19.34
CA LEU A 260 -15.19 -17.71 -19.11
C LEU A 260 -15.91 -17.23 -17.84
N ASN A 261 -15.42 -16.16 -17.21
CA ASN A 261 -15.99 -15.56 -15.98
C ASN A 261 -16.03 -16.49 -14.77
N PHE A 262 -15.16 -17.51 -14.71
CA PHE A 262 -15.01 -18.33 -13.51
C PHE A 262 -14.28 -17.58 -12.37
N LEU A 263 -13.56 -16.50 -12.69
CA LEU A 263 -12.90 -15.61 -11.73
C LEU A 263 -13.66 -14.28 -11.63
N PRO A 264 -14.55 -14.11 -10.64
CA PRO A 264 -15.08 -12.80 -10.32
C PRO A 264 -13.95 -11.88 -9.83
N GLU A 265 -14.11 -10.57 -9.99
CA GLU A 265 -13.11 -9.57 -9.61
C GLU A 265 -11.71 -9.79 -10.25
N ARG A 266 -11.67 -10.39 -11.45
CA ARG A 266 -10.43 -10.60 -12.21
C ARG A 266 -9.67 -9.33 -12.54
N GLN A 267 -10.38 -8.20 -12.63
CA GLN A 267 -9.81 -6.88 -12.90
C GLN A 267 -9.22 -6.21 -11.64
N THR A 268 -9.54 -6.68 -10.44
CA THR A 268 -9.11 -6.11 -9.16
C THR A 268 -8.18 -7.07 -8.40
N ASP A 269 -8.72 -7.87 -7.50
CA ASP A 269 -7.95 -8.66 -6.54
C ASP A 269 -7.24 -9.87 -7.16
N PHE A 270 -7.80 -10.44 -8.23
CA PHE A 270 -7.29 -11.65 -8.90
C PHE A 270 -6.56 -11.39 -10.22
N ILE A 271 -6.14 -10.14 -10.49
CA ILE A 271 -5.46 -9.81 -11.74
C ILE A 271 -4.11 -10.54 -11.90
N PHE A 272 -3.41 -10.82 -10.79
CA PHE A 272 -2.19 -11.62 -10.79
C PHE A 272 -2.45 -13.07 -11.24
N THR A 273 -3.60 -13.65 -10.84
CA THR A 273 -4.04 -14.97 -11.29
C THR A 273 -4.18 -15.02 -12.80
N MET A 274 -4.84 -14.01 -13.37
CA MET A 274 -5.02 -13.88 -14.81
C MET A 274 -3.67 -13.76 -15.55
N LEU A 275 -2.75 -12.94 -15.02
CA LEU A 275 -1.39 -12.83 -15.57
C LEU A 275 -0.67 -14.18 -15.53
N ALA A 276 -0.78 -14.91 -14.42
CA ALA A 276 -0.16 -16.22 -14.28
C ALA A 276 -0.80 -17.29 -15.17
N GLU A 277 -2.08 -17.19 -15.50
CA GLU A 277 -2.75 -18.06 -16.47
C GLU A 277 -2.26 -17.79 -17.91
N GLU A 278 -2.18 -16.51 -18.31
CA GLU A 278 -1.84 -16.11 -19.67
C GLU A 278 -0.34 -16.19 -19.99
N PHE A 279 0.53 -15.83 -19.03
CA PHE A 279 1.99 -15.76 -19.19
C PHE A 279 2.75 -16.83 -18.37
N GLY A 280 2.04 -17.65 -17.63
CA GLY A 280 2.61 -18.72 -16.83
C GLY A 280 3.49 -18.25 -15.67
N LEU A 281 4.30 -19.19 -15.17
CA LEU A 281 5.29 -18.94 -14.13
C LEU A 281 6.29 -17.84 -14.56
N ALA A 282 6.70 -17.83 -15.83
CA ALA A 282 7.64 -16.84 -16.36
C ALA A 282 7.08 -15.41 -16.27
N GLY A 283 5.82 -15.20 -16.63
CA GLY A 283 5.16 -13.89 -16.49
C GLY A 283 5.01 -13.46 -15.03
N GLY A 284 4.57 -14.39 -14.16
CA GLY A 284 4.45 -14.12 -12.72
C GLY A 284 5.78 -13.74 -12.08
N LEU A 285 6.86 -14.51 -12.35
CA LEU A 285 8.20 -14.20 -11.83
C LEU A 285 8.78 -12.91 -12.45
N GLY A 286 8.53 -12.66 -13.73
CA GLY A 286 8.93 -11.42 -14.41
C GLY A 286 8.32 -10.18 -13.73
N LEU A 287 7.03 -10.23 -13.40
CA LEU A 287 6.36 -9.17 -12.67
C LEU A 287 6.92 -9.00 -11.25
N LEU A 288 7.12 -10.10 -10.52
CA LEU A 288 7.70 -10.05 -9.17
C LEU A 288 9.14 -9.54 -9.20
N ALA A 289 9.91 -9.82 -10.27
CA ALA A 289 11.24 -9.24 -10.47
C ALA A 289 11.19 -7.72 -10.66
N LEU A 290 10.21 -7.19 -11.43
CA LEU A 290 10.02 -5.75 -11.57
C LEU A 290 9.68 -5.09 -10.23
N TYR A 291 8.80 -5.67 -9.42
CA TYR A 291 8.52 -5.17 -8.07
C TYR A 291 9.76 -5.26 -7.17
N SER A 292 10.54 -6.34 -7.26
CA SER A 292 11.78 -6.49 -6.48
C SER A 292 12.78 -5.39 -6.80
N LEU A 293 12.91 -4.99 -8.07
CA LEU A 293 13.71 -3.82 -8.46
C LEU A 293 13.18 -2.54 -7.83
N VAL A 294 11.87 -2.31 -7.83
CA VAL A 294 11.26 -1.14 -7.14
C VAL A 294 11.60 -1.15 -5.65
N PHE A 295 11.54 -2.31 -4.97
CA PHE A 295 11.91 -2.41 -3.56
C PHE A 295 13.40 -2.11 -3.33
N VAL A 296 14.28 -2.64 -4.17
CA VAL A 296 15.73 -2.36 -4.10
C VAL A 296 15.99 -0.85 -4.24
N TYR A 297 15.36 -0.18 -5.22
CA TYR A 297 15.47 1.27 -5.38
C TYR A 297 14.89 2.03 -4.18
N GLY A 298 13.74 1.63 -3.67
CA GLY A 298 13.10 2.25 -2.51
C GLY A 298 13.97 2.16 -1.25
N TYR A 299 14.51 0.99 -0.96
CA TYR A 299 15.43 0.81 0.16
C TYR A 299 16.76 1.53 -0.05
N ALA A 300 17.30 1.55 -1.28
CA ALA A 300 18.50 2.32 -1.58
C ALA A 300 18.28 3.83 -1.35
N ILE A 301 17.11 4.38 -1.69
CA ILE A 301 16.73 5.77 -1.39
C ILE A 301 16.70 6.00 0.12
N ALA A 302 16.10 5.09 0.88
CA ALA A 302 16.05 5.19 2.33
C ALA A 302 17.45 5.21 2.97
N PHE A 303 18.36 4.31 2.54
CA PHE A 303 19.73 4.27 3.05
C PHE A 303 20.56 5.51 2.70
N ARG A 304 20.30 6.13 1.52
CA ARG A 304 21.01 7.33 1.07
C ARG A 304 20.52 8.61 1.74
N SER A 305 19.34 8.62 2.34
CA SER A 305 18.80 9.81 3.01
C SER A 305 19.60 10.15 4.28
N ARG A 306 20.04 11.41 4.39
CA ARG A 306 20.72 11.94 5.59
C ARG A 306 19.75 12.32 6.70
N SER A 307 18.48 12.55 6.38
CA SER A 307 17.42 12.85 7.32
C SER A 307 16.85 11.57 7.93
N HIS A 308 16.73 11.51 9.26
CA HIS A 308 16.10 10.37 9.95
C HIS A 308 14.62 10.22 9.56
N PHE A 309 13.89 11.35 9.48
CA PHE A 309 12.52 11.36 8.95
C PHE A 309 12.43 10.80 7.54
N GLY A 310 13.29 11.30 6.62
CA GLY A 310 13.31 10.82 5.22
C GLY A 310 13.63 9.33 5.12
N LYS A 311 14.57 8.86 5.95
CA LYS A 311 14.91 7.43 6.03
C LYS A 311 13.70 6.59 6.44
N LEU A 312 13.03 6.93 7.55
CA LEU A 312 11.86 6.22 8.04
C LEU A 312 10.68 6.29 7.06
N LEU A 313 10.45 7.45 6.45
CA LEU A 313 9.40 7.65 5.46
C LEU A 313 9.63 6.76 4.22
N ALA A 314 10.84 6.76 3.66
CA ALA A 314 11.16 5.96 2.50
C ALA A 314 11.10 4.45 2.79
N PHE A 315 11.63 4.01 3.93
CA PHE A 315 11.48 2.63 4.39
C PHE A 315 10.01 2.24 4.55
N GLY A 316 9.23 3.07 5.23
CA GLY A 316 7.82 2.81 5.51
C GLY A 316 7.00 2.69 4.22
N ILE A 317 7.16 3.61 3.27
CA ILE A 317 6.46 3.58 1.98
C ILE A 317 6.86 2.34 1.18
N THR A 318 8.17 2.05 1.08
CA THR A 318 8.65 0.86 0.35
C THR A 318 8.11 -0.42 0.96
N THR A 319 8.12 -0.54 2.29
CA THR A 319 7.57 -1.69 3.00
C THR A 319 6.05 -1.79 2.82
N ASN A 320 5.33 -0.67 2.79
CA ASN A 320 3.89 -0.69 2.53
C ASN A 320 3.56 -1.22 1.13
N ILE A 321 4.33 -0.82 0.10
CA ILE A 321 4.18 -1.34 -1.27
C ILE A 321 4.53 -2.83 -1.30
N PHE A 322 5.59 -3.25 -0.61
CA PHE A 322 5.95 -4.66 -0.46
C PHE A 322 4.80 -5.47 0.17
N LEU A 323 4.18 -4.96 1.23
CA LEU A 323 3.05 -5.63 1.88
C LEU A 323 1.86 -5.79 0.93
N TYR A 324 1.55 -4.80 0.11
CA TYR A 324 0.50 -4.94 -0.92
C TYR A 324 0.79 -6.09 -1.88
N VAL A 325 2.01 -6.12 -2.45
CA VAL A 325 2.41 -7.15 -3.42
C VAL A 325 2.42 -8.52 -2.75
N PHE A 326 3.00 -8.62 -1.56
CA PHE A 326 3.10 -9.87 -0.82
C PHE A 326 1.71 -10.43 -0.46
N ILE A 327 0.84 -9.59 0.11
CA ILE A 327 -0.50 -10.01 0.55
C ILE A 327 -1.35 -10.41 -0.65
N ASN A 328 -1.35 -9.61 -1.75
CA ASN A 328 -2.10 -9.97 -2.94
C ASN A 328 -1.62 -11.28 -3.53
N THR A 329 -0.31 -11.42 -3.77
CA THR A 329 0.25 -12.66 -4.33
C THR A 329 0.00 -13.86 -3.42
N ALA A 330 0.23 -13.73 -2.11
CA ALA A 330 -0.01 -14.80 -1.13
C ALA A 330 -1.49 -15.23 -1.09
N MET A 331 -2.42 -14.27 -1.20
CA MET A 331 -3.86 -14.51 -1.23
C MET A 331 -4.26 -15.32 -2.47
N VAL A 332 -3.81 -14.94 -3.67
CA VAL A 332 -4.25 -15.59 -4.91
C VAL A 332 -3.63 -16.97 -5.12
N ILE A 333 -2.42 -17.23 -4.58
CA ILE A 333 -1.83 -18.57 -4.57
C ILE A 333 -2.34 -19.45 -3.40
N GLY A 334 -3.16 -18.85 -2.50
CA GLY A 334 -3.82 -19.57 -1.41
C GLY A 334 -2.94 -19.86 -0.21
N LEU A 335 -1.93 -19.02 0.09
CA LEU A 335 -1.11 -19.07 1.32
C LEU A 335 -1.77 -18.36 2.49
N ILE A 336 -2.66 -17.41 2.23
CA ILE A 336 -3.44 -16.68 3.23
C ILE A 336 -4.89 -16.58 2.78
N PRO A 337 -5.85 -16.36 3.71
CA PRO A 337 -7.25 -16.13 3.35
C PRO A 337 -7.42 -14.95 2.39
N VAL A 338 -8.48 -14.99 1.57
CA VAL A 338 -8.84 -13.88 0.68
C VAL A 338 -9.26 -12.66 1.49
N VAL A 339 -8.48 -11.59 1.40
CA VAL A 339 -8.69 -10.36 2.19
C VAL A 339 -9.03 -9.12 1.36
N GLY A 340 -8.94 -9.20 0.02
CA GLY A 340 -9.30 -8.11 -0.88
C GLY A 340 -8.29 -6.95 -0.85
N VAL A 341 -7.03 -7.23 -1.17
CA VAL A 341 -5.96 -6.23 -1.29
C VAL A 341 -5.53 -6.16 -2.76
N PRO A 342 -5.68 -5.00 -3.43
CA PRO A 342 -5.32 -4.87 -4.84
C PRO A 342 -3.81 -4.90 -5.06
N LEU A 343 -3.39 -5.38 -6.23
CA LEU A 343 -1.99 -5.35 -6.65
C LEU A 343 -1.62 -3.95 -7.15
N PRO A 344 -0.63 -3.26 -6.54
CA PRO A 344 -0.28 -1.87 -6.86
C PRO A 344 -0.01 -1.65 -8.36
N LEU A 345 -0.54 -0.58 -8.95
CA LEU A 345 -0.37 -0.16 -10.34
C LEU A 345 -1.01 -1.09 -11.39
N ILE A 346 -1.33 -2.34 -11.06
CA ILE A 346 -1.87 -3.34 -11.98
C ILE A 346 -3.38 -3.48 -11.81
N SER A 347 -3.86 -3.69 -10.58
CA SER A 347 -5.29 -3.82 -10.29
C SER A 347 -6.06 -2.56 -10.67
N TYR A 348 -7.26 -2.76 -11.20
CA TYR A 348 -8.17 -1.66 -11.46
C TYR A 348 -8.61 -1.00 -10.16
N GLY A 349 -8.32 0.31 -10.03
CA GLY A 349 -8.69 1.05 -8.82
C GLY A 349 -8.18 2.48 -8.84
N GLY A 350 -9.10 3.46 -8.82
CA GLY A 350 -8.73 4.88 -8.90
C GLY A 350 -8.03 5.39 -7.66
N THR A 351 -8.61 5.17 -6.48
CA THR A 351 -8.04 5.65 -5.21
C THR A 351 -6.72 4.94 -4.87
N SER A 352 -6.65 3.63 -5.09
CA SER A 352 -5.42 2.86 -4.86
C SER A 352 -4.29 3.35 -5.76
N MET A 353 -4.56 3.58 -7.06
CA MET A 353 -3.59 4.16 -8.00
C MET A 353 -3.06 5.51 -7.51
N LEU A 354 -3.96 6.44 -7.16
CA LEU A 354 -3.60 7.77 -6.68
C LEU A 354 -2.75 7.70 -5.40
N THR A 355 -3.12 6.85 -4.45
CA THR A 355 -2.42 6.70 -3.17
C THR A 355 -1.03 6.09 -3.35
N VAL A 356 -0.91 5.06 -4.17
CA VAL A 356 0.38 4.42 -4.46
C VAL A 356 1.31 5.40 -5.17
N MET A 357 0.81 6.15 -6.16
CA MET A 357 1.60 7.16 -6.88
C MET A 357 1.96 8.36 -5.98
N PHE A 358 1.08 8.76 -5.06
CA PHE A 358 1.41 9.73 -4.02
C PHE A 358 2.55 9.22 -3.12
N GLY A 359 2.52 7.94 -2.72
CA GLY A 359 3.61 7.29 -1.99
C GLY A 359 4.93 7.31 -2.77
N PHE A 360 4.92 6.99 -4.07
CA PHE A 360 6.11 7.11 -4.91
C PHE A 360 6.60 8.55 -5.03
N GLY A 361 5.70 9.53 -5.08
CA GLY A 361 6.04 10.95 -5.06
C GLY A 361 6.79 11.34 -3.78
N LEU A 362 6.32 10.87 -2.61
CA LEU A 362 7.01 11.08 -1.33
C LEU A 362 8.38 10.40 -1.31
N LEU A 363 8.49 9.17 -1.83
CA LEU A 363 9.75 8.46 -1.96
C LEU A 363 10.75 9.23 -2.84
N MET A 364 10.28 9.81 -3.95
CA MET A 364 11.07 10.66 -4.83
C MET A 364 11.44 12.00 -4.17
N SER A 365 10.53 12.60 -3.37
CA SER A 365 10.85 13.80 -2.59
C SER A 365 12.01 13.52 -1.62
N VAL A 366 12.01 12.35 -0.95
CA VAL A 366 13.16 11.92 -0.12
C VAL A 366 14.44 11.82 -0.95
N TYR A 367 14.37 11.30 -2.18
CA TYR A 367 15.53 11.17 -3.04
C TYR A 367 16.08 12.53 -3.52
N VAL A 368 15.21 13.43 -3.96
CA VAL A 368 15.56 14.79 -4.41
C VAL A 368 16.20 15.58 -3.27
N HIS A 369 15.69 15.44 -2.04
CA HIS A 369 16.17 16.15 -0.85
C HIS A 369 17.06 15.28 0.06
N ARG A 370 17.72 14.25 -0.47
CA ARG A 370 18.49 13.26 0.29
C ARG A 370 19.64 13.84 1.13
N ASP A 371 20.20 14.96 0.70
CA ASP A 371 21.31 15.64 1.39
C ASP A 371 20.85 16.60 2.48
N THR A 372 19.54 16.84 2.59
CA THR A 372 18.96 17.72 3.62
C THR A 372 19.02 17.05 4.98
N ARG A 373 19.69 17.69 5.93
CA ARG A 373 19.64 17.29 7.34
C ARG A 373 18.46 17.96 8.01
N ILE A 374 17.63 17.20 8.67
CA ILE A 374 16.48 17.68 9.43
C ILE A 374 16.70 17.27 10.88
N GLY A 375 16.78 18.26 11.78
CA GLY A 375 16.89 18.02 13.20
C GLY A 375 15.63 17.36 13.78
N ARG A 376 15.73 16.88 15.02
CA ARG A 376 14.65 16.12 15.69
C ARG A 376 13.34 16.91 15.82
N HIS A 377 13.42 18.22 15.97
CA HIS A 377 12.26 19.12 16.10
C HIS A 377 11.90 19.83 14.78
N GLY A 378 12.50 19.40 13.65
CA GLY A 378 12.25 19.99 12.33
C GLY A 378 13.14 21.19 12.04
N ASP A 379 14.10 21.50 12.91
CA ASP A 379 15.11 22.55 12.70
C ASP A 379 16.20 22.03 11.74
N VAL A 380 16.87 22.96 11.05
CA VAL A 380 18.00 22.63 10.16
C VAL A 380 19.24 22.48 11.05
N GLU A 381 19.76 21.26 11.16
CA GLU A 381 21.11 21.07 11.70
C GLU A 381 22.13 21.42 10.59
N HIS A 382 22.99 22.38 10.87
CA HIS A 382 24.09 22.80 9.98
C HIS A 382 25.28 21.84 10.01
#